data_e1ed2196daca21aec7ed5932bc01f69c
#
_entry.id   e1ed2196daca21aec7ed5932bc01f69c
#
_cell.length_a   1.000
_cell.length_b   1.000
_cell.length_c   1.000
_cell.angle_alpha   90.00
_cell.angle_beta   90.00
_cell.angle_gamma   90.00
#
_symmetry.space_group_name_H-M   'P 1'
#
loop_
_entity.id
_entity.type
_entity.pdbx_description
1 polymer ?
#
loop_
_entity_poly.entity_id
_entity_poly.type
_entity_poly.pdbx_seq_one_letter_code
_entity_poly.pdbx_strand_id
1 'polypeptide(L)'
;MSQLKIYNSLSKTKEPFTPIHEDRVGMYVCGPTVYSNVHLGNIRTFMSFDVIYRYLEYLGYKVRYVRNITDVGHLVGDLDEGEDKIAERAKLENLEPMEVVQKYTNGSYGSLSGRVLEELYTETRDLKNQSEKSHPADFAIWMKADDRHLMKWNSKWSLGFPGWHLECSAMSTKYLGKEFDIHGGGNDLKFPHHENEVAQNIGACGCAPARYWLHANMLLMNGRKMSKSDGNTISAEDLFSGTSPHVSKGYSPMVVRFFMLQAHYRSTLDLSDQALEAAEKGYKKLMEAKRYLDDLKHEAPSQLSDTDQQINSLFMLS
;
A
#
# COMPACT_ATOMS: atom_id res chain seq x y z
N MET A 1 4.83 -28.55 -4.17
CA MET A 1 4.04 -27.29 -4.01
C MET A 1 4.24 -26.43 -5.24
N SER A 2 3.18 -25.86 -5.80
CA SER A 2 3.31 -24.90 -6.92
C SER A 2 4.09 -23.67 -6.44
N GLN A 3 5.02 -23.20 -7.27
CA GLN A 3 5.82 -22.01 -6.95
C GLN A 3 4.90 -20.80 -6.80
N LEU A 4 5.03 -20.05 -5.69
CA LEU A 4 4.31 -18.80 -5.46
C LEU A 4 4.61 -17.83 -6.61
N LYS A 5 3.56 -17.25 -7.20
CA LYS A 5 3.67 -16.19 -8.20
C LYS A 5 2.99 -14.93 -7.71
N ILE A 6 3.67 -13.79 -7.83
CA ILE A 6 3.19 -12.48 -7.40
C ILE A 6 3.07 -11.57 -8.63
N TYR A 7 2.01 -10.78 -8.71
CA TYR A 7 1.94 -9.70 -9.69
C TYR A 7 2.75 -8.52 -9.19
N ASN A 8 3.79 -8.18 -9.95
CA ASN A 8 4.65 -7.04 -9.65
C ASN A 8 4.18 -5.82 -10.46
N SER A 9 3.84 -4.74 -9.76
CA SER A 9 3.41 -3.50 -10.42
C SER A 9 4.52 -2.83 -11.23
N LEU A 10 5.79 -3.09 -10.90
CA LEU A 10 6.93 -2.55 -11.62
C LEU A 10 7.07 -3.21 -13.00
N SER A 11 7.11 -4.54 -13.05
CA SER A 11 7.19 -5.29 -14.31
C SER A 11 5.84 -5.39 -15.03
N LYS A 12 4.72 -5.08 -14.33
CA LYS A 12 3.33 -5.24 -14.82
C LYS A 12 2.99 -6.68 -15.21
N THR A 13 3.72 -7.65 -14.64
CA THR A 13 3.55 -9.08 -14.92
C THR A 13 3.39 -9.90 -13.64
N LYS A 14 2.82 -11.12 -13.77
CA LYS A 14 2.80 -12.11 -12.72
C LYS A 14 4.04 -12.99 -12.85
N GLU A 15 4.92 -12.90 -11.89
CA GLU A 15 6.23 -13.54 -11.91
C GLU A 15 6.46 -14.45 -10.70
N PRO A 16 7.33 -15.46 -10.79
CA PRO A 16 7.71 -16.28 -9.65
C PRO A 16 8.28 -15.44 -8.53
N PHE A 17 7.84 -15.71 -7.30
CA PHE A 17 8.39 -15.06 -6.11
C PHE A 17 9.73 -15.70 -5.74
N THR A 18 10.78 -14.90 -5.72
CA THR A 18 12.12 -15.29 -5.28
C THR A 18 12.61 -14.26 -4.26
N PRO A 19 12.64 -14.60 -2.96
CA PRO A 19 13.10 -13.67 -1.93
C PRO A 19 14.59 -13.40 -2.04
N ILE A 20 15.04 -12.29 -1.46
CA ILE A 20 16.47 -11.92 -1.38
C ILE A 20 17.22 -12.94 -0.52
N HIS A 21 16.59 -13.40 0.56
CA HIS A 21 17.11 -14.41 1.45
C HIS A 21 16.17 -15.64 1.43
N GLU A 22 16.75 -16.82 1.35
CA GLU A 22 16.02 -18.06 1.12
C GLU A 22 14.92 -18.36 2.17
N ASP A 23 15.15 -17.99 3.44
CA ASP A 23 14.28 -18.33 4.58
C ASP A 23 13.46 -17.14 5.12
N ARG A 24 13.64 -15.95 4.59
CA ARG A 24 13.02 -14.73 5.13
C ARG A 24 12.63 -13.73 4.05
N VAL A 25 11.61 -12.94 4.38
CA VAL A 25 11.03 -11.93 3.51
C VAL A 25 10.96 -10.60 4.24
N GLY A 26 11.54 -9.56 3.65
CA GLY A 26 11.37 -8.17 4.08
C GLY A 26 10.15 -7.57 3.39
N MET A 27 9.19 -7.05 4.15
CA MET A 27 7.97 -6.47 3.64
C MET A 27 7.69 -5.11 4.29
N TYR A 28 7.65 -4.06 3.48
CA TYR A 28 7.26 -2.72 3.89
C TYR A 28 5.92 -2.34 3.28
N VAL A 29 5.00 -1.85 4.09
CA VAL A 29 3.68 -1.41 3.61
C VAL A 29 3.39 -0.03 4.16
N CYS A 30 3.11 0.94 3.29
CA CYS A 30 2.73 2.27 3.70
C CYS A 30 1.52 2.25 4.61
N GLY A 31 1.66 2.91 5.75
CA GLY A 31 0.68 2.99 6.81
C GLY A 31 -0.20 4.24 6.73
N PRO A 32 -1.00 4.49 7.77
CA PRO A 32 -1.85 5.66 7.83
C PRO A 32 -1.07 6.91 8.24
N THR A 33 -1.61 8.06 7.88
CA THR A 33 -1.26 9.35 8.45
C THR A 33 -2.20 9.68 9.60
N VAL A 34 -1.68 10.24 10.71
CA VAL A 34 -2.44 10.39 11.97
C VAL A 34 -3.34 11.62 12.01
N TYR A 35 -3.33 12.48 10.99
CA TYR A 35 -4.19 13.68 10.95
C TYR A 35 -5.69 13.37 10.74
N SER A 36 -6.05 12.13 10.41
CA SER A 36 -7.44 11.70 10.28
C SER A 36 -7.64 10.25 10.70
N ASN A 37 -8.87 9.91 11.08
CA ASN A 37 -9.24 8.52 11.33
C ASN A 37 -9.03 7.67 10.08
N VAL A 38 -8.61 6.43 10.31
CA VAL A 38 -8.43 5.43 9.26
C VAL A 38 -9.77 5.16 8.58
N HIS A 39 -9.83 5.36 7.27
CA HIS A 39 -11.04 5.08 6.49
C HIS A 39 -11.01 3.66 5.90
N LEU A 40 -12.16 3.19 5.41
CA LEU A 40 -12.29 1.80 4.93
C LEU A 40 -11.35 1.44 3.78
N GLY A 41 -10.96 2.40 2.94
CA GLY A 41 -9.97 2.18 1.88
C GLY A 41 -8.59 1.79 2.43
N ASN A 42 -8.14 2.45 3.52
CA ASN A 42 -6.91 2.05 4.20
C ASN A 42 -7.06 0.65 4.82
N ILE A 43 -8.21 0.36 5.46
CA ILE A 43 -8.48 -0.95 6.05
C ILE A 43 -8.41 -2.05 5.00
N ARG A 44 -8.97 -1.82 3.80
CA ARG A 44 -8.85 -2.77 2.70
C ARG A 44 -7.41 -3.07 2.32
N THR A 45 -6.60 -2.03 2.20
CA THR A 45 -5.16 -2.19 1.94
C THR A 45 -4.51 -3.01 3.05
N PHE A 46 -4.75 -2.66 4.30
CA PHE A 46 -4.15 -3.37 5.44
C PHE A 46 -4.58 -4.83 5.53
N MET A 47 -5.85 -5.13 5.28
CA MET A 47 -6.35 -6.51 5.23
C MET A 47 -5.74 -7.31 4.09
N SER A 48 -5.54 -6.70 2.92
CA SER A 48 -4.91 -7.37 1.77
C SER A 48 -3.47 -7.79 2.10
N PHE A 49 -2.71 -6.89 2.71
CA PHE A 49 -1.33 -7.19 3.10
C PHE A 49 -1.23 -8.10 4.33
N ASP A 50 -2.22 -8.13 5.23
CA ASP A 50 -2.31 -9.12 6.30
C ASP A 50 -2.46 -10.54 5.73
N VAL A 51 -3.26 -10.72 4.68
CA VAL A 51 -3.38 -12.02 4.00
C VAL A 51 -2.08 -12.42 3.32
N ILE A 52 -1.41 -11.50 2.62
CA ILE A 52 -0.13 -11.77 1.96
C ILE A 52 0.91 -12.17 3.01
N TYR A 53 1.01 -11.42 4.11
CA TYR A 53 1.88 -11.71 5.24
C TYR A 53 1.67 -13.12 5.79
N ARG A 54 0.43 -13.45 6.15
CA ARG A 54 0.06 -14.77 6.70
C ARG A 54 0.32 -15.92 5.72
N TYR A 55 0.10 -15.66 4.43
CA TYR A 55 0.37 -16.66 3.41
C TYR A 55 1.86 -16.93 3.24
N LEU A 56 2.70 -15.90 3.30
CA LEU A 56 4.16 -16.07 3.30
C LEU A 56 4.64 -16.85 4.54
N GLU A 57 4.07 -16.58 5.73
CA GLU A 57 4.35 -17.38 6.93
C GLU A 57 3.89 -18.84 6.78
N TYR A 58 2.71 -19.05 6.20
CA TYR A 58 2.20 -20.40 5.91
C TYR A 58 3.13 -21.18 4.96
N LEU A 59 3.78 -20.50 4.03
CA LEU A 59 4.79 -21.10 3.14
C LEU A 59 6.15 -21.34 3.83
N GLY A 60 6.29 -20.99 5.10
CA GLY A 60 7.48 -21.22 5.91
C GLY A 60 8.49 -20.09 5.97
N TYR A 61 8.20 -18.92 5.34
CA TYR A 61 9.08 -17.77 5.42
C TYR A 61 8.99 -17.07 6.77
N LYS A 62 10.12 -16.59 7.29
CA LYS A 62 10.17 -15.65 8.39
C LYS A 62 9.96 -14.23 7.84
N VAL A 63 8.79 -13.65 8.05
CA VAL A 63 8.44 -12.34 7.47
C VAL A 63 8.74 -11.22 8.45
N ARG A 64 9.60 -10.29 8.04
CA ARG A 64 9.78 -9.01 8.74
C ARG A 64 8.86 -7.97 8.12
N TYR A 65 7.69 -7.78 8.73
CA TYR A 65 6.69 -6.84 8.28
C TYR A 65 6.86 -5.49 8.97
N VAL A 66 7.09 -4.44 8.21
CA VAL A 66 7.25 -3.05 8.68
C VAL A 66 6.12 -2.20 8.11
N ARG A 67 5.55 -1.35 8.95
CA ARG A 67 4.55 -0.35 8.56
C ARG A 67 4.84 0.95 9.28
N ASN A 68 4.84 2.07 8.55
CA ASN A 68 4.94 3.39 9.16
C ASN A 68 3.62 3.84 9.76
N ILE A 69 3.71 4.79 10.67
CA ILE A 69 2.63 5.67 11.09
C ILE A 69 3.20 7.07 10.93
N THR A 70 2.69 7.81 9.93
CA THR A 70 3.20 9.15 9.60
C THR A 70 2.56 10.17 10.51
N ASP A 71 3.35 10.87 11.28
CA ASP A 71 2.94 11.89 12.26
C ASP A 71 3.60 13.27 12.03
N VAL A 72 4.39 13.41 10.98
CA VAL A 72 5.18 14.61 10.67
C VAL A 72 4.66 15.30 9.41
N GLY A 73 4.71 16.63 9.38
CA GLY A 73 4.69 17.42 8.16
C GLY A 73 3.33 17.70 7.52
N HIS A 74 2.21 17.29 8.12
CA HIS A 74 0.89 17.53 7.53
C HIS A 74 0.10 18.60 8.30
N LEU A 75 0.19 19.85 7.85
CA LEU A 75 -0.84 20.85 8.18
C LEU A 75 -2.01 20.70 7.20
N VAL A 76 -3.23 20.94 7.70
CA VAL A 76 -4.43 20.95 6.84
C VAL A 76 -4.25 22.04 5.79
N GLY A 77 -4.13 21.64 4.53
CA GLY A 77 -3.84 22.54 3.40
C GLY A 77 -2.38 22.61 2.98
N ASP A 78 -1.49 21.83 3.59
CA ASP A 78 -0.10 21.69 3.15
C ASP A 78 -0.06 21.02 1.76
N LEU A 79 0.05 21.88 0.79
CA LEU A 79 0.59 21.57 -0.52
C LEU A 79 2.09 21.85 -0.41
N ASP A 80 2.91 20.97 -0.95
CA ASP A 80 4.38 21.02 -0.93
C ASP A 80 4.95 22.46 -0.94
N GLU A 81 5.19 23.04 0.24
CA GLU A 81 5.91 24.30 0.40
C GLU A 81 7.35 23.96 0.82
N GLY A 82 8.29 23.95 -0.12
CA GLY A 82 9.70 23.74 0.22
C GLY A 82 10.64 23.93 -0.97
N GLU A 83 11.81 24.52 -0.70
CA GLU A 83 12.87 24.67 -1.71
C GLU A 83 13.35 23.31 -2.22
N ASP A 84 13.39 23.19 -3.53
CA ASP A 84 13.76 21.98 -4.22
C ASP A 84 15.28 21.79 -4.30
N LYS A 85 15.77 20.67 -3.79
CA LYS A 85 17.21 20.30 -3.77
C LYS A 85 17.70 19.67 -5.05
N ILE A 86 16.83 19.12 -5.87
CA ILE A 86 17.21 18.72 -7.21
C ILE A 86 17.62 19.95 -7.98
N ALA A 87 16.90 21.07 -7.81
CA ALA A 87 17.28 22.34 -8.38
C ALA A 87 18.61 22.89 -7.81
N GLU A 88 18.85 22.78 -6.49
CA GLU A 88 20.10 23.19 -5.88
C GLU A 88 21.27 22.30 -6.35
N ARG A 89 21.06 21.00 -6.46
CA ARG A 89 22.06 20.08 -7.00
C ARG A 89 22.32 20.33 -8.48
N ALA A 90 21.27 20.60 -9.26
CA ALA A 90 21.40 20.96 -10.66
C ALA A 90 22.24 22.22 -10.86
N LYS A 91 22.03 23.24 -10.01
CA LYS A 91 22.87 24.47 -10.02
C LYS A 91 24.33 24.18 -9.68
N LEU A 92 24.58 23.32 -8.68
CA LEU A 92 25.93 22.92 -8.27
C LEU A 92 26.67 22.13 -9.36
N GLU A 93 25.96 21.32 -10.12
CA GLU A 93 26.52 20.49 -11.19
C GLU A 93 26.37 21.11 -12.58
N ASN A 94 25.85 22.33 -12.69
CA ASN A 94 25.51 23.00 -13.96
C ASN A 94 24.57 22.16 -14.86
N LEU A 95 23.62 21.45 -14.24
CA LEU A 95 22.64 20.60 -14.90
C LEU A 95 21.22 21.20 -14.71
N GLU A 96 20.34 20.93 -15.65
CA GLU A 96 18.93 21.17 -15.44
C GLU A 96 18.35 20.15 -14.43
N PRO A 97 17.33 20.50 -13.63
CA PRO A 97 16.76 19.59 -12.62
C PRO A 97 16.33 18.22 -13.16
N MET A 98 15.84 18.18 -14.40
CA MET A 98 15.52 16.91 -15.08
C MET A 98 16.76 16.09 -15.40
N GLU A 99 17.86 16.70 -15.72
CA GLU A 99 19.12 15.99 -15.92
C GLU A 99 19.61 15.36 -14.60
N VAL A 100 19.35 16.02 -13.46
CA VAL A 100 19.61 15.45 -12.13
C VAL A 100 18.69 14.27 -11.86
N VAL A 101 17.39 14.37 -12.09
CA VAL A 101 16.44 13.24 -11.95
C VAL A 101 16.84 12.11 -12.89
N GLN A 102 17.09 12.38 -14.17
CA GLN A 102 17.52 11.37 -15.14
C GLN A 102 18.85 10.75 -14.79
N LYS A 103 19.85 11.56 -14.36
CA LYS A 103 21.16 11.09 -13.95
C LYS A 103 21.08 10.09 -12.79
N TYR A 104 20.29 10.39 -11.76
CA TYR A 104 20.20 9.54 -10.56
C TYR A 104 19.15 8.42 -10.67
N THR A 105 18.14 8.57 -11.52
CA THR A 105 17.15 7.52 -11.78
C THR A 105 17.41 6.71 -13.04
N ASN A 106 18.47 7.03 -13.80
CA ASN A 106 18.79 6.41 -15.10
C ASN A 106 17.62 6.42 -16.08
N GLY A 107 16.81 7.48 -16.08
CA GLY A 107 15.62 7.61 -16.93
C GLY A 107 14.45 6.69 -16.53
N SER A 108 14.50 6.07 -15.36
CA SER A 108 13.46 5.12 -14.92
C SER A 108 12.29 5.77 -14.15
N TYR A 109 12.31 7.10 -13.93
CA TYR A 109 11.19 7.80 -13.30
C TYR A 109 9.93 7.67 -14.16
N GLY A 110 8.82 7.28 -13.53
CA GLY A 110 7.58 6.93 -14.23
C GLY A 110 7.43 5.43 -14.53
N SER A 111 8.49 4.61 -14.34
CA SER A 111 8.46 3.18 -14.67
C SER A 111 7.44 2.40 -13.83
N LEU A 112 7.32 2.69 -12.55
CA LEU A 112 6.37 2.05 -11.65
C LEU A 112 4.93 2.48 -11.96
N SER A 113 4.68 3.77 -12.14
CA SER A 113 3.36 4.33 -12.41
C SER A 113 2.91 4.06 -13.85
N GLY A 114 3.85 3.94 -14.78
CA GLY A 114 3.61 3.88 -16.21
C GLY A 114 3.28 5.23 -16.83
N ARG A 115 3.61 6.34 -16.12
CA ARG A 115 3.43 7.69 -16.63
C ARG A 115 4.64 8.10 -17.47
N VAL A 116 4.35 8.81 -18.54
CA VAL A 116 5.38 9.43 -19.38
C VAL A 116 5.63 10.82 -18.80
N LEU A 117 6.90 11.19 -18.61
CA LEU A 117 7.28 12.46 -17.99
C LEU A 117 6.68 13.66 -18.72
N GLU A 118 6.61 13.60 -20.05
CA GLU A 118 6.03 14.65 -20.89
C GLU A 118 4.53 14.86 -20.60
N GLU A 119 3.79 13.83 -20.23
CA GLU A 119 2.37 13.92 -19.86
C GLU A 119 2.19 14.58 -18.48
N LEU A 120 3.16 14.44 -17.58
CA LEU A 120 3.13 15.09 -16.28
C LEU A 120 3.22 16.61 -16.39
N TYR A 121 3.75 17.13 -17.49
CA TYR A 121 3.84 18.58 -17.74
C TYR A 121 2.50 19.21 -18.11
N THR A 122 1.59 18.43 -18.66
CA THR A 122 0.28 18.90 -19.13
C THR A 122 -0.82 18.77 -18.10
N GLU A 123 -0.66 17.87 -17.10
CA GLU A 123 -1.66 17.60 -16.07
C GLU A 123 -1.41 18.37 -14.75
N THR A 124 -0.61 19.39 -14.74
CA THR A 124 -0.33 20.16 -13.53
C THR A 124 -1.60 20.85 -13.04
N ARG A 125 -2.14 20.35 -11.92
CA ARG A 125 -3.07 21.12 -11.08
C ARG A 125 -2.35 22.41 -10.67
N ASP A 126 -3.09 23.51 -10.58
CA ASP A 126 -2.60 24.75 -9.96
C ASP A 126 -2.26 24.50 -8.48
N LEU A 127 -1.09 23.92 -8.26
CA LEU A 127 -0.53 23.76 -6.92
C LEU A 127 0.13 25.09 -6.55
N LYS A 128 -0.14 25.59 -5.36
CA LYS A 128 0.61 26.70 -4.77
C LYS A 128 2.10 26.35 -4.83
N ASN A 129 2.95 27.33 -5.18
CA ASN A 129 4.42 27.19 -5.27
C ASN A 129 4.99 26.45 -6.50
N GLN A 130 4.22 26.24 -7.55
CA GLN A 130 4.81 25.74 -8.82
C GLN A 130 5.88 26.67 -9.40
N SER A 131 5.83 27.96 -9.07
CA SER A 131 6.86 28.95 -9.49
C SER A 131 8.23 28.72 -8.82
N GLU A 132 8.30 27.94 -7.75
CA GLU A 132 9.53 27.62 -7.04
C GLU A 132 10.18 26.33 -7.54
N LYS A 133 9.43 25.48 -8.26
CA LYS A 133 9.96 24.28 -8.89
C LYS A 133 10.70 24.63 -10.16
N SER A 134 11.91 24.15 -10.31
CA SER A 134 12.64 24.26 -11.58
C SER A 134 12.05 23.37 -12.66
N HIS A 135 11.41 22.28 -12.23
CA HIS A 135 10.78 21.30 -13.11
C HIS A 135 9.47 20.75 -12.52
N PRO A 136 8.39 20.53 -13.31
CA PRO A 136 7.12 20.02 -12.81
C PRO A 136 7.18 18.68 -12.08
N ALA A 137 8.16 17.82 -12.40
CA ALA A 137 8.36 16.53 -11.75
C ALA A 137 9.15 16.62 -10.42
N ASP A 138 9.65 17.79 -10.06
CA ASP A 138 10.38 17.98 -8.81
C ASP A 138 9.48 17.78 -7.61
N PHE A 139 10.01 17.19 -6.55
CA PHE A 139 9.29 16.96 -5.31
C PHE A 139 10.18 17.26 -4.10
N ALA A 140 9.57 17.73 -3.03
CA ALA A 140 10.29 18.15 -1.84
C ALA A 140 10.86 16.96 -1.06
N ILE A 141 12.17 17.00 -0.75
CA ILE A 141 12.84 16.09 0.17
C ILE A 141 12.83 16.66 1.58
N TRP A 142 12.99 17.97 1.71
CA TRP A 142 12.97 18.71 2.96
C TRP A 142 12.12 19.95 2.81
N MET A 143 11.21 20.18 3.74
CA MET A 143 10.29 21.30 3.72
C MET A 143 10.67 22.29 4.82
N LYS A 144 10.66 23.59 4.50
CA LYS A 144 10.90 24.66 5.48
C LYS A 144 9.71 24.75 6.42
N ALA A 145 9.98 24.75 7.72
CA ALA A 145 8.96 24.91 8.74
C ALA A 145 8.68 26.38 9.04
N ASP A 146 7.43 26.70 9.32
CA ASP A 146 6.99 27.93 9.95
C ASP A 146 6.64 27.72 11.43
N ASP A 147 6.09 28.76 12.09
CA ASP A 147 5.77 28.68 13.51
C ASP A 147 4.60 27.73 13.83
N ARG A 148 3.77 27.37 12.87
CA ARG A 148 2.63 26.46 13.02
C ARG A 148 3.06 24.99 13.11
N HIS A 149 4.26 24.68 12.61
CA HIS A 149 4.77 23.30 12.63
C HIS A 149 5.29 22.94 14.03
N LEU A 150 4.68 21.94 14.63
CA LEU A 150 5.06 21.46 15.96
C LEU A 150 6.35 20.63 15.92
N MET A 151 6.51 19.82 14.87
CA MET A 151 7.66 18.95 14.67
C MET A 151 8.56 19.53 13.59
N LYS A 152 9.73 20.01 13.99
CA LYS A 152 10.72 20.61 13.11
C LYS A 152 12.13 20.45 13.65
N TRP A 153 13.09 20.30 12.76
CA TRP A 153 14.48 20.05 13.08
C TRP A 153 15.41 20.98 12.32
N ASN A 154 16.57 21.23 12.89
CA ASN A 154 17.64 21.92 12.19
C ASN A 154 18.28 21.01 11.14
N SER A 155 18.48 21.52 9.94
CA SER A 155 19.21 20.84 8.88
C SER A 155 20.21 21.82 8.24
N LYS A 156 21.06 21.30 7.35
CA LYS A 156 21.96 22.16 6.56
C LYS A 156 21.22 23.10 5.60
N TRP A 157 19.93 22.90 5.39
CA TRP A 157 19.12 23.67 4.46
C TRP A 157 18.25 24.71 5.15
N SER A 158 17.56 24.28 6.22
CA SER A 158 16.70 25.15 7.01
C SER A 158 16.24 24.45 8.30
N LEU A 159 15.62 25.21 9.21
CA LEU A 159 14.71 24.65 10.18
C LEU A 159 13.48 24.13 9.43
N GLY A 160 13.20 22.83 9.51
CA GLY A 160 12.18 22.19 8.68
C GLY A 160 11.88 20.75 9.07
N PHE A 161 11.25 20.03 8.16
CA PHE A 161 10.83 18.66 8.34
C PHE A 161 10.97 17.87 7.01
N PRO A 162 11.06 16.52 7.07
CA PRO A 162 11.19 15.71 5.87
C PRO A 162 9.94 15.77 4.98
N GLY A 163 10.12 15.72 3.68
CA GLY A 163 9.02 15.48 2.74
C GLY A 163 8.43 14.09 2.94
N TRP A 164 7.14 13.96 2.69
CA TRP A 164 6.36 12.75 2.97
C TRP A 164 6.97 11.44 2.42
N HIS A 165 7.57 11.47 1.23
CA HIS A 165 8.16 10.28 0.60
C HIS A 165 9.45 9.85 1.30
N LEU A 166 10.21 10.81 1.83
CA LEU A 166 11.49 10.55 2.49
C LEU A 166 11.31 9.74 3.78
N GLU A 167 10.19 9.88 4.46
CA GLU A 167 9.89 9.10 5.67
C GLU A 167 9.87 7.61 5.37
N CYS A 168 9.13 7.19 4.34
CA CYS A 168 9.04 5.80 3.94
C CYS A 168 10.38 5.27 3.41
N SER A 169 11.11 6.06 2.61
CA SER A 169 12.45 5.69 2.13
C SER A 169 13.43 5.49 3.28
N ALA A 170 13.43 6.39 4.27
CA ALA A 170 14.32 6.29 5.42
C ALA A 170 13.94 5.13 6.36
N MET A 171 12.65 4.94 6.64
CA MET A 171 12.18 3.88 7.53
C MET A 171 12.35 2.49 6.90
N SER A 172 12.01 2.32 5.62
CA SER A 172 12.22 1.05 4.94
C SER A 172 13.69 0.67 4.91
N THR A 173 14.58 1.60 4.58
CA THR A 173 16.03 1.38 4.59
C THR A 173 16.55 1.05 6.00
N LYS A 174 16.09 1.76 7.02
CA LYS A 174 16.51 1.53 8.41
C LYS A 174 16.14 0.14 8.92
N TYR A 175 14.94 -0.34 8.60
CA TYR A 175 14.41 -1.57 9.19
C TYR A 175 14.58 -2.80 8.31
N LEU A 176 14.67 -2.64 6.99
CA LEU A 176 14.75 -3.74 6.03
C LEU A 176 16.05 -3.77 5.22
N GLY A 177 16.82 -2.68 5.24
CA GLY A 177 18.03 -2.53 4.42
C GLY A 177 17.78 -1.76 3.13
N LYS A 178 18.86 -1.59 2.35
CA LYS A 178 18.81 -0.84 1.07
C LYS A 178 17.89 -1.48 0.04
N GLU A 179 17.82 -2.80 0.07
CA GLU A 179 16.96 -3.63 -0.78
C GLU A 179 16.18 -4.60 0.09
N PHE A 180 14.89 -4.77 -0.19
CA PHE A 180 14.02 -5.72 0.48
C PHE A 180 13.05 -6.35 -0.54
N ASP A 181 12.25 -7.33 -0.11
CA ASP A 181 11.48 -8.14 -1.05
C ASP A 181 10.23 -7.44 -1.55
N ILE A 182 9.35 -6.98 -0.65
CA ILE A 182 8.01 -6.50 -1.00
C ILE A 182 7.78 -5.09 -0.47
N HIS A 183 7.40 -4.18 -1.36
CA HIS A 183 6.85 -2.87 -1.01
C HIS A 183 5.37 -2.80 -1.41
N GLY A 184 4.52 -2.36 -0.50
CA GLY A 184 3.09 -2.35 -0.71
C GLY A 184 2.35 -1.12 -0.23
N GLY A 185 1.19 -0.87 -0.84
CA GLY A 185 0.30 0.23 -0.47
C GLY A 185 -1.00 0.22 -1.24
N GLY A 186 -1.78 1.29 -1.11
CA GLY A 186 -2.93 1.56 -1.97
C GLY A 186 -2.50 1.92 -3.39
N ASN A 187 -3.38 1.71 -4.36
CA ASN A 187 -3.08 2.05 -5.75
C ASN A 187 -2.91 3.56 -5.99
N ASP A 188 -3.47 4.38 -5.09
CA ASP A 188 -3.29 5.83 -5.04
C ASP A 188 -1.86 6.25 -4.67
N LEU A 189 -1.14 5.43 -3.89
CA LEU A 189 0.26 5.67 -3.55
C LEU A 189 1.23 5.35 -4.68
N LYS A 190 0.79 4.63 -5.71
CA LYS A 190 1.65 4.24 -6.82
C LYS A 190 2.33 5.44 -7.46
N PHE A 191 1.58 6.55 -7.58
CA PHE A 191 2.08 7.83 -8.02
C PHE A 191 1.39 8.96 -7.22
N PRO A 192 2.14 9.97 -6.74
CA PRO A 192 3.59 10.12 -6.88
C PRO A 192 4.41 9.37 -5.81
N HIS A 193 3.81 8.90 -4.71
CA HIS A 193 4.50 8.50 -3.49
C HIS A 193 5.56 7.41 -3.71
N HIS A 194 5.17 6.23 -4.18
CA HIS A 194 6.09 5.11 -4.39
C HIS A 194 7.09 5.37 -5.53
N GLU A 195 6.68 6.10 -6.58
CA GLU A 195 7.60 6.51 -7.64
C GLU A 195 8.72 7.40 -7.08
N ASN A 196 8.36 8.34 -6.20
CA ASN A 196 9.32 9.22 -5.55
C ASN A 196 10.24 8.46 -4.59
N GLU A 197 9.74 7.44 -3.89
CA GLU A 197 10.58 6.55 -3.07
C GLU A 197 11.60 5.79 -3.92
N VAL A 198 11.20 5.29 -5.09
CA VAL A 198 12.12 4.65 -6.05
C VAL A 198 13.23 5.62 -6.43
N ALA A 199 12.86 6.85 -6.83
CA ALA A 199 13.83 7.89 -7.21
C ALA A 199 14.78 8.25 -6.06
N GLN A 200 14.25 8.41 -4.84
CA GLN A 200 15.06 8.72 -3.64
C GLN A 200 16.06 7.61 -3.33
N ASN A 201 15.64 6.36 -3.39
CA ASN A 201 16.51 5.22 -3.07
C ASN A 201 17.58 5.01 -4.17
N ILE A 202 17.23 5.15 -5.44
CA ILE A 202 18.22 5.10 -6.52
C ILE A 202 19.25 6.22 -6.35
N GLY A 203 18.79 7.45 -6.06
CA GLY A 203 19.69 8.59 -5.83
C GLY A 203 20.59 8.42 -4.61
N ALA A 204 20.08 7.82 -3.53
CA ALA A 204 20.84 7.66 -2.29
C ALA A 204 21.70 6.39 -2.24
N CYS A 205 21.22 5.28 -2.83
CA CYS A 205 21.81 3.95 -2.67
C CYS A 205 22.25 3.30 -3.99
N GLY A 206 21.88 3.87 -5.13
CA GLY A 206 22.17 3.32 -6.47
C GLY A 206 21.27 2.16 -6.90
N CYS A 207 20.24 1.81 -6.12
CA CYS A 207 19.34 0.69 -6.39
C CYS A 207 17.90 1.02 -6.01
N ALA A 208 16.93 0.37 -6.67
CA ALA A 208 15.54 0.43 -6.26
C ALA A 208 15.35 -0.29 -4.91
N PRO A 209 14.47 0.21 -4.01
CA PRO A 209 14.37 -0.32 -2.65
C PRO A 209 13.74 -1.71 -2.58
N ALA A 210 12.85 -2.06 -3.50
CA ALA A 210 12.10 -3.30 -3.43
C ALA A 210 12.07 -4.06 -4.77
N ARG A 211 12.10 -5.41 -4.67
CA ARG A 211 11.97 -6.29 -5.83
C ARG A 211 10.54 -6.35 -6.35
N TYR A 212 9.56 -6.43 -5.45
CA TYR A 212 8.14 -6.58 -5.80
C TYR A 212 7.33 -5.43 -5.26
N TRP A 213 6.59 -4.78 -6.14
CA TRP A 213 5.69 -3.68 -5.81
C TRP A 213 4.23 -4.14 -5.92
N LEU A 214 3.52 -4.12 -4.81
CA LEU A 214 2.16 -4.62 -4.72
C LEU A 214 1.19 -3.47 -4.36
N HIS A 215 0.11 -3.34 -5.13
CA HIS A 215 -0.87 -2.29 -4.91
C HIS A 215 -2.28 -2.85 -4.76
N ALA A 216 -2.93 -2.51 -3.64
CA ALA A 216 -4.33 -2.80 -3.43
C ALA A 216 -5.19 -1.77 -4.17
N ASN A 217 -6.19 -2.23 -4.92
CA ASN A 217 -7.06 -1.34 -5.68
C ASN A 217 -8.12 -0.68 -4.79
N MET A 218 -8.79 0.33 -5.33
CA MET A 218 -9.72 1.19 -4.59
C MET A 218 -10.94 0.45 -4.07
N LEU A 219 -11.43 0.91 -2.93
CA LEU A 219 -12.77 0.63 -2.42
C LEU A 219 -13.68 1.78 -2.86
N LEU A 220 -14.70 1.44 -3.63
CA LEU A 220 -15.78 2.34 -3.98
C LEU A 220 -16.91 2.24 -2.95
N MET A 221 -17.81 3.19 -2.94
CA MET A 221 -19.07 3.13 -2.22
C MET A 221 -20.21 3.51 -3.16
N ASN A 222 -21.11 2.57 -3.40
CA ASN A 222 -22.23 2.72 -4.33
C ASN A 222 -21.78 3.19 -5.74
N GLY A 223 -20.73 2.54 -6.27
CA GLY A 223 -20.18 2.82 -7.60
C GLY A 223 -19.31 4.07 -7.70
N ARG A 224 -19.10 4.81 -6.60
CA ARG A 224 -18.34 6.06 -6.59
C ARG A 224 -17.10 5.98 -5.70
N LYS A 225 -16.04 6.71 -6.06
CA LYS A 225 -14.88 6.89 -5.19
C LYS A 225 -15.32 7.57 -3.89
N MET A 226 -14.87 7.05 -2.75
CA MET A 226 -15.11 7.70 -1.47
C MET A 226 -14.42 9.07 -1.40
N SER A 227 -15.16 10.10 -1.06
CA SER A 227 -14.67 11.48 -0.92
C SER A 227 -15.38 12.17 0.23
N LYS A 228 -14.63 12.84 1.10
CA LYS A 228 -15.21 13.61 2.22
C LYS A 228 -16.00 14.81 1.71
N SER A 229 -15.55 15.46 0.64
CA SER A 229 -16.25 16.61 0.03
C SER A 229 -17.61 16.24 -0.53
N ASP A 230 -17.78 15.01 -0.99
CA ASP A 230 -19.04 14.53 -1.59
C ASP A 230 -19.98 13.88 -0.57
N GLY A 231 -19.58 13.84 0.71
CA GLY A 231 -20.33 13.15 1.77
C GLY A 231 -20.45 11.64 1.56
N ASN A 232 -19.62 11.07 0.65
CA ASN A 232 -19.65 9.67 0.26
C ASN A 232 -18.53 8.90 0.96
N THR A 233 -18.48 9.00 2.30
CA THR A 233 -17.51 8.28 3.14
C THR A 233 -18.21 7.64 4.33
N ILE A 234 -17.64 6.54 4.80
CA ILE A 234 -18.08 5.87 6.01
C ILE A 234 -16.85 5.51 6.85
N SER A 235 -16.88 5.83 8.13
CA SER A 235 -15.85 5.40 9.06
C SER A 235 -16.05 3.92 9.44
N ALA A 236 -14.99 3.29 9.96
CA ALA A 236 -15.13 1.94 10.50
C ALA A 236 -16.10 1.88 11.69
N GLU A 237 -16.06 2.89 12.54
CA GLU A 237 -16.93 3.01 13.71
C GLU A 237 -18.42 3.09 13.31
N ASP A 238 -18.74 3.97 12.36
CA ASP A 238 -20.12 4.12 11.85
C ASP A 238 -20.61 2.85 11.15
N LEU A 239 -19.73 2.15 10.44
CA LEU A 239 -20.06 0.89 9.79
C LEU A 239 -20.36 -0.22 10.82
N PHE A 240 -19.57 -0.29 11.90
CA PHE A 240 -19.73 -1.32 12.91
C PHE A 240 -20.91 -1.04 13.85
N SER A 241 -21.15 0.23 14.18
CA SER A 241 -22.32 0.64 15.01
C SER A 241 -23.62 0.72 14.23
N GLY A 242 -23.57 0.89 12.91
CA GLY A 242 -24.76 1.10 12.06
C GLY A 242 -25.32 2.52 12.12
N THR A 243 -24.50 3.49 12.52
CA THR A 243 -24.92 4.91 12.62
C THR A 243 -24.82 5.66 11.29
N SER A 244 -24.15 5.07 10.30
CA SER A 244 -24.04 5.68 8.98
C SER A 244 -25.36 5.61 8.19
N PRO A 245 -25.76 6.68 7.47
CA PRO A 245 -26.93 6.64 6.58
C PRO A 245 -26.75 5.72 5.36
N HIS A 246 -25.53 5.21 5.13
CA HIS A 246 -25.21 4.34 4.00
C HIS A 246 -25.43 2.85 4.27
N VAL A 247 -25.78 2.48 5.49
CA VAL A 247 -26.03 1.09 5.90
C VAL A 247 -27.31 1.00 6.72
N SER A 248 -28.04 -0.10 6.59
CA SER A 248 -29.30 -0.34 7.30
C SER A 248 -29.09 -0.77 8.76
N LYS A 249 -27.89 -1.22 9.09
CA LYS A 249 -27.52 -1.75 10.43
C LYS A 249 -26.01 -1.76 10.61
N GLY A 250 -25.58 -2.07 11.83
CA GLY A 250 -24.17 -2.35 12.12
C GLY A 250 -23.73 -3.72 11.60
N TYR A 251 -22.51 -3.80 11.08
CA TYR A 251 -21.90 -5.04 10.62
C TYR A 251 -20.69 -5.40 11.46
N SER A 252 -20.55 -6.68 11.82
CA SER A 252 -19.38 -7.10 12.59
C SER A 252 -18.09 -6.94 11.78
N PRO A 253 -16.94 -6.66 12.43
CA PRO A 253 -15.64 -6.55 11.76
C PRO A 253 -15.29 -7.76 10.90
N MET A 254 -15.72 -8.96 11.31
CA MET A 254 -15.46 -10.20 10.56
C MET A 254 -16.31 -10.30 9.29
N VAL A 255 -17.52 -9.78 9.29
CA VAL A 255 -18.34 -9.68 8.06
C VAL A 255 -17.71 -8.71 7.08
N VAL A 256 -17.24 -7.56 7.56
CA VAL A 256 -16.53 -6.58 6.72
C VAL A 256 -15.23 -7.16 6.17
N ARG A 257 -14.46 -7.88 7.00
CA ARG A 257 -13.27 -8.61 6.54
C ARG A 257 -13.63 -9.64 5.46
N PHE A 258 -14.64 -10.44 5.68
CA PHE A 258 -15.11 -11.43 4.72
C PHE A 258 -15.54 -10.79 3.39
N PHE A 259 -16.31 -9.70 3.46
CA PHE A 259 -16.67 -8.90 2.29
C PHE A 259 -15.44 -8.41 1.51
N MET A 260 -14.44 -7.82 2.19
CA MET A 260 -13.25 -7.30 1.54
C MET A 260 -12.40 -8.38 0.87
N LEU A 261 -12.41 -9.60 1.41
CA LEU A 261 -11.64 -10.73 0.89
C LEU A 261 -12.35 -11.51 -0.23
N GLN A 262 -13.62 -11.24 -0.53
CA GLN A 262 -14.32 -11.85 -1.66
C GLN A 262 -13.78 -11.41 -3.03
N ALA A 263 -13.14 -10.25 -3.11
CA ALA A 263 -12.51 -9.76 -4.31
C ALA A 263 -10.98 -9.83 -4.21
N HIS A 264 -10.34 -10.14 -5.34
CA HIS A 264 -8.89 -10.06 -5.42
C HIS A 264 -8.43 -8.64 -5.07
N TYR A 265 -7.34 -8.49 -4.31
CA TYR A 265 -6.87 -7.18 -3.82
C TYR A 265 -6.58 -6.15 -4.93
N ARG A 266 -6.24 -6.60 -6.13
CA ARG A 266 -6.01 -5.75 -7.31
C ARG A 266 -7.29 -5.35 -8.06
N SER A 267 -8.43 -5.96 -7.74
CA SER A 267 -9.71 -5.61 -8.34
C SER A 267 -10.35 -4.48 -7.54
N THR A 268 -11.07 -3.59 -8.22
CA THR A 268 -11.95 -2.64 -7.54
C THR A 268 -13.02 -3.41 -6.78
N LEU A 269 -13.37 -2.95 -5.59
CA LEU A 269 -14.45 -3.50 -4.78
C LEU A 269 -15.44 -2.40 -4.49
N ASP A 270 -16.73 -2.68 -4.66
CA ASP A 270 -17.79 -1.73 -4.39
C ASP A 270 -18.55 -2.11 -3.12
N LEU A 271 -18.52 -1.22 -2.13
CA LEU A 271 -19.22 -1.36 -0.88
C LEU A 271 -20.62 -0.79 -1.02
N SER A 272 -21.61 -1.63 -0.73
CA SER A 272 -23.01 -1.25 -0.57
C SER A 272 -23.62 -2.04 0.56
N ASP A 273 -24.72 -1.56 1.11
CA ASP A 273 -25.47 -2.26 2.17
C ASP A 273 -25.90 -3.66 1.71
N GLN A 274 -26.39 -3.77 0.49
CA GLN A 274 -26.78 -5.06 -0.12
C GLN A 274 -25.58 -6.04 -0.22
N ALA A 275 -24.40 -5.55 -0.59
CA ALA A 275 -23.19 -6.37 -0.68
C ALA A 275 -22.73 -6.86 0.71
N LEU A 276 -22.85 -6.01 1.73
CA LEU A 276 -22.55 -6.36 3.11
C LEU A 276 -23.52 -7.39 3.67
N GLU A 277 -24.84 -7.27 3.38
CA GLU A 277 -25.83 -8.28 3.75
C GLU A 277 -25.56 -9.65 3.09
N ALA A 278 -25.20 -9.64 1.81
CA ALA A 278 -24.81 -10.86 1.11
C ALA A 278 -23.56 -11.50 1.73
N ALA A 279 -22.55 -10.69 2.05
CA ALA A 279 -21.35 -11.13 2.74
C ALA A 279 -21.65 -11.70 4.13
N GLU A 280 -22.55 -11.08 4.89
CA GLU A 280 -22.96 -11.58 6.20
C GLU A 280 -23.61 -12.96 6.11
N LYS A 281 -24.52 -13.17 5.14
CA LYS A 281 -25.15 -14.47 4.89
C LYS A 281 -24.10 -15.54 4.53
N GLY A 282 -23.15 -15.19 3.66
CA GLY A 282 -22.05 -16.08 3.27
C GLY A 282 -21.14 -16.43 4.45
N TYR A 283 -20.75 -15.43 5.24
CA TYR A 283 -19.92 -15.62 6.43
C TYR A 283 -20.61 -16.52 7.47
N LYS A 284 -21.91 -16.30 7.75
CA LYS A 284 -22.68 -17.15 8.68
C LYS A 284 -22.68 -18.61 8.23
N LYS A 285 -22.95 -18.88 6.94
CA LYS A 285 -22.91 -20.25 6.38
C LYS A 285 -21.54 -20.89 6.54
N LEU A 286 -20.46 -20.13 6.28
CA LEU A 286 -19.11 -20.64 6.47
C LEU A 286 -18.83 -21.00 7.94
N MET A 287 -19.26 -20.16 8.88
CA MET A 287 -19.09 -20.41 10.30
C MET A 287 -19.93 -21.58 10.82
N GLU A 288 -21.12 -21.78 10.26
CA GLU A 288 -21.95 -22.96 10.55
C GLU A 288 -21.29 -24.25 10.05
N ALA A 289 -20.78 -24.23 8.81
CA ALA A 289 -20.04 -25.37 8.26
C ALA A 289 -18.78 -25.69 9.11
N LYS A 290 -18.04 -24.65 9.51
CA LYS A 290 -16.89 -24.82 10.40
C LYS A 290 -17.28 -25.46 11.72
N ARG A 291 -18.35 -24.96 12.38
CA ARG A 291 -18.85 -25.53 13.63
C ARG A 291 -19.22 -27.01 13.47
N TYR A 292 -19.94 -27.31 12.39
CA TYR A 292 -20.30 -28.70 12.09
C TYR A 292 -19.07 -29.59 11.96
N LEU A 293 -18.02 -29.11 11.27
CA LEU A 293 -16.75 -29.86 11.14
C LEU A 293 -16.02 -30.00 12.49
N ASP A 294 -16.01 -28.96 13.32
CA ASP A 294 -15.37 -28.99 14.64
C ASP A 294 -16.08 -29.96 15.59
N ASP A 295 -17.42 -30.13 15.44
CA ASP A 295 -18.23 -31.00 16.24
C ASP A 295 -18.21 -32.48 15.75
N LEU A 296 -17.71 -32.74 14.53
CA LEU A 296 -17.50 -34.08 14.04
C LEU A 296 -16.43 -34.80 14.89
N LYS A 297 -16.84 -35.73 15.72
CA LYS A 297 -15.92 -36.64 16.41
C LYS A 297 -15.30 -37.57 15.37
N HIS A 298 -14.06 -37.31 15.03
CA HIS A 298 -13.32 -38.19 14.13
C HIS A 298 -12.87 -39.42 14.88
N GLU A 299 -13.68 -40.46 14.85
CA GLU A 299 -13.16 -41.83 15.07
C GLU A 299 -12.45 -42.20 13.76
N ALA A 300 -11.11 -42.14 13.77
CA ALA A 300 -10.34 -42.58 12.62
C ALA A 300 -10.69 -44.05 12.35
N PRO A 301 -11.26 -44.40 11.19
CA PRO A 301 -11.51 -45.78 10.85
C PRO A 301 -10.18 -46.53 10.88
N SER A 302 -10.16 -47.73 11.43
CA SER A 302 -8.97 -48.58 11.52
C SER A 302 -8.37 -48.90 10.15
N GLN A 303 -9.15 -48.71 9.08
CA GLN A 303 -8.73 -48.76 7.68
C GLN A 303 -9.58 -47.79 6.86
N LEU A 304 -8.93 -46.95 6.02
CA LEU A 304 -9.62 -46.13 5.06
C LEU A 304 -10.23 -47.02 3.97
N SER A 305 -11.47 -46.75 3.57
CA SER A 305 -12.06 -47.40 2.40
C SER A 305 -11.28 -47.03 1.13
N ASP A 306 -11.38 -47.83 0.07
CA ASP A 306 -10.75 -47.54 -1.23
C ASP A 306 -11.20 -46.19 -1.77
N THR A 307 -12.45 -45.80 -1.51
CA THR A 307 -13.00 -44.47 -1.89
C THR A 307 -12.33 -43.34 -1.09
N ASP A 308 -12.09 -43.51 0.21
CA ASP A 308 -11.40 -42.52 1.03
C ASP A 308 -9.93 -42.39 0.62
N GLN A 309 -9.27 -43.48 0.23
CA GLN A 309 -7.92 -43.46 -0.29
C GLN A 309 -7.84 -42.73 -1.64
N GLN A 310 -8.83 -42.90 -2.52
CA GLN A 310 -8.93 -42.18 -3.79
C GLN A 310 -9.19 -40.66 -3.57
N ILE A 311 -10.08 -40.33 -2.64
CA ILE A 311 -10.37 -38.93 -2.28
C ILE A 311 -9.10 -38.28 -1.69
N ASN A 312 -8.43 -38.91 -0.74
CA ASN A 312 -7.17 -38.40 -0.18
C ASN A 312 -6.09 -38.21 -1.24
N SER A 313 -5.97 -39.13 -2.20
CA SER A 313 -5.01 -38.99 -3.30
C SER A 313 -5.32 -37.79 -4.20
N LEU A 314 -6.58 -37.47 -4.43
CA LEU A 314 -7.01 -36.30 -5.21
C LEU A 314 -6.74 -34.98 -4.47
N PHE A 315 -6.92 -34.94 -3.15
CA PHE A 315 -6.62 -33.75 -2.33
C PHE A 315 -5.12 -33.50 -2.15
N MET A 316 -4.28 -34.54 -2.21
CA MET A 316 -2.82 -34.36 -2.12
C MET A 316 -2.17 -33.96 -3.46
N LEU A 317 -2.90 -34.02 -4.58
CA LEU A 317 -2.43 -33.66 -5.91
C LEU A 317 -2.89 -32.29 -6.36
N SER A 318 -3.72 -31.57 -5.60
CA SER A 318 -4.18 -30.21 -5.83
C SER A 318 -3.43 -29.20 -4.94
#